data_a7dee3b20d2fa3ad5423f9915f43f41e
#
_entry.id   a7dee3b20d2fa3ad5423f9915f43f41e
#
_cell.length_a   1.000
_cell.length_b   1.000
_cell.length_c   1.000
_cell.angle_alpha   90.00
_cell.angle_beta   90.00
_cell.angle_gamma   90.00
#
_symmetry.space_group_name_H-M   'P 1'
#
loop_
_entity.id
_entity.type
_entity.pdbx_description
1 polymer ?
#
loop_
_entity_poly.entity_id
_entity_poly.type
_entity_poly.pdbx_seq_one_letter_code
_entity_poly.pdbx_strand_id
1 'polypeptide(L)'
;MDTQKVEQYAGVVRKVSKGLKIWNIIGIVGNVLGLLGMAILLIPQVQEQLATVKNPYLTKENIGFGIAVLVVFLLICIFSTILYHKIGESAKAQVLPDKNLLHYAIGVFAFSIVMQVVNQLMSGLGFDITAYIFPAIVAGLLAWVYVTYQKWEQEVAKK
;
A
#
# COMPACT_ATOMS: atom_id res chain seq x y z
N MET A 1 -2.84 -17.44 30.62
CA MET A 1 -2.34 -17.23 29.24
C MET A 1 -2.09 -18.58 28.59
N ASP A 2 -2.75 -18.87 27.49
CA ASP A 2 -2.54 -20.10 26.70
C ASP A 2 -1.44 -19.85 25.68
N THR A 3 -0.26 -20.40 25.89
CA THR A 3 0.93 -20.20 25.07
C THR A 3 0.71 -20.68 23.63
N GLN A 4 -0.05 -21.76 23.44
CA GLN A 4 -0.34 -22.30 22.10
C GLN A 4 -1.21 -21.35 21.29
N LYS A 5 -2.19 -20.70 21.90
CA LYS A 5 -3.02 -19.67 21.23
C LYS A 5 -2.21 -18.44 20.89
N VAL A 6 -1.34 -17.99 21.80
CA VAL A 6 -0.45 -16.84 21.54
C VAL A 6 0.44 -17.12 20.33
N GLU A 7 1.05 -18.30 20.24
CA GLU A 7 1.87 -18.71 19.11
C GLU A 7 1.07 -18.75 17.80
N GLN A 8 -0.16 -19.26 17.85
CA GLN A 8 -1.06 -19.29 16.71
C GLN A 8 -1.38 -17.86 16.20
N TYR A 9 -1.75 -16.95 17.11
CA TYR A 9 -2.08 -15.57 16.76
C TYR A 9 -0.86 -14.81 16.21
N ALA A 10 0.28 -14.94 16.89
CA ALA A 10 1.54 -14.39 16.42
C ALA A 10 1.93 -14.91 15.04
N GLY A 11 1.73 -16.22 14.79
CA GLY A 11 1.96 -16.85 13.50
C GLY A 11 1.12 -16.25 12.37
N VAL A 12 -0.17 -16.00 12.61
CA VAL A 12 -1.07 -15.36 11.63
C VAL A 12 -0.62 -13.94 11.34
N VAL A 13 -0.44 -13.11 12.37
CA VAL A 13 -0.01 -11.71 12.24
C VAL A 13 1.31 -11.61 11.48
N ARG A 14 2.29 -12.46 11.80
CA ARG A 14 3.59 -12.53 11.12
C ARG A 14 3.45 -12.86 9.63
N LYS A 15 2.67 -13.92 9.29
CA LYS A 15 2.50 -14.37 7.90
C LYS A 15 1.84 -13.30 7.03
N VAL A 16 0.75 -12.71 7.52
CA VAL A 16 0.02 -11.68 6.79
C VAL A 16 0.88 -10.41 6.64
N SER A 17 1.53 -9.94 7.72
CA SER A 17 2.42 -8.78 7.65
C SER A 17 3.58 -8.99 6.68
N LYS A 18 4.15 -10.22 6.61
CA LYS A 18 5.18 -10.56 5.62
C LYS A 18 4.63 -10.47 4.20
N GLY A 19 3.43 -11.00 3.94
CA GLY A 19 2.77 -10.92 2.63
C GLY A 19 2.52 -9.47 2.20
N LEU A 20 1.93 -8.67 3.09
CA LEU A 20 1.66 -7.25 2.84
C LEU A 20 2.96 -6.44 2.63
N LYS A 21 4.04 -6.74 3.37
CA LYS A 21 5.35 -6.14 3.15
C LYS A 21 5.89 -6.44 1.76
N ILE A 22 5.86 -7.71 1.33
CA ILE A 22 6.32 -8.12 0.00
C ILE A 22 5.50 -7.40 -1.07
N TRP A 23 4.19 -7.33 -0.92
CA TRP A 23 3.31 -6.61 -1.83
C TRP A 23 3.69 -5.14 -1.99
N ASN A 24 3.97 -4.45 -0.87
CA ASN A 24 4.41 -3.05 -0.92
C ASN A 24 5.79 -2.87 -1.55
N ILE A 25 6.72 -3.84 -1.39
CA ILE A 25 8.02 -3.81 -2.09
C ILE A 25 7.81 -3.91 -3.61
N ILE A 26 6.90 -4.77 -4.08
CA ILE A 26 6.51 -4.82 -5.49
C ILE A 26 5.94 -3.48 -5.94
N GLY A 27 5.09 -2.87 -5.11
CA GLY A 27 4.55 -1.52 -5.35
C GLY A 27 5.64 -0.45 -5.45
N ILE A 28 6.67 -0.50 -4.60
CA ILE A 28 7.83 0.41 -4.67
C ILE A 28 8.52 0.28 -6.03
N VAL A 29 8.83 -0.95 -6.47
CA VAL A 29 9.47 -1.21 -7.77
C VAL A 29 8.58 -0.68 -8.91
N GLY A 30 7.28 -0.97 -8.88
CA GLY A 30 6.33 -0.50 -9.88
C GLY A 30 6.26 1.04 -9.97
N ASN A 31 6.21 1.72 -8.82
CA ASN A 31 6.19 3.19 -8.79
C ASN A 31 7.50 3.80 -9.28
N VAL A 32 8.65 3.21 -8.95
CA VAL A 32 9.96 3.67 -9.47
C VAL A 32 10.03 3.52 -10.99
N LEU A 33 9.62 2.37 -11.52
CA LEU A 33 9.57 2.15 -12.98
C LEU A 33 8.57 3.12 -13.65
N GLY A 34 7.42 3.37 -13.02
CA GLY A 34 6.45 4.37 -13.49
C GLY A 34 7.04 5.78 -13.53
N LEU A 35 7.77 6.19 -12.50
CA LEU A 35 8.45 7.49 -12.46
C LEU A 35 9.53 7.61 -13.56
N LEU A 36 10.31 6.55 -13.80
CA LEU A 36 11.27 6.52 -14.90
C LEU A 36 10.57 6.65 -16.25
N GLY A 37 9.45 5.93 -16.46
CA GLY A 37 8.64 6.04 -17.66
C GLY A 37 8.10 7.47 -17.88
N MET A 38 7.57 8.10 -16.83
CA MET A 38 7.08 9.47 -16.90
C MET A 38 8.21 10.47 -17.15
N ALA A 39 9.40 10.27 -16.59
CA ALA A 39 10.56 11.11 -16.84
C ALA A 39 11.01 11.07 -18.32
N ILE A 40 10.95 9.90 -18.95
CA ILE A 40 11.23 9.74 -20.39
C ILE A 40 10.26 10.58 -21.24
N LEU A 41 8.98 10.62 -20.84
CA LEU A 41 7.96 11.42 -21.55
C LEU A 41 8.21 12.94 -21.45
N LEU A 42 9.07 13.41 -20.55
CA LEU A 42 9.45 14.82 -20.44
C LEU A 42 10.63 15.22 -21.33
N ILE A 43 11.30 14.26 -21.97
CA ILE A 43 12.41 14.53 -22.88
C ILE A 43 11.88 15.30 -24.11
N PRO A 44 12.50 16.44 -24.52
CA PRO A 44 11.99 17.28 -25.61
C PRO A 44 11.73 16.53 -26.91
N GLN A 45 12.63 15.65 -27.34
CA GLN A 45 12.51 14.86 -28.55
C GLN A 45 11.32 13.90 -28.51
N VAL A 46 11.02 13.33 -27.31
CA VAL A 46 9.85 12.47 -27.10
C VAL A 46 8.57 13.30 -27.13
N GLN A 47 8.59 14.49 -26.53
CA GLN A 47 7.47 15.45 -26.57
C GLN A 47 7.10 15.87 -28.00
N GLU A 48 8.08 16.13 -28.84
CA GLU A 48 7.86 16.46 -30.26
C GLU A 48 7.19 15.30 -31.01
N GLN A 49 7.62 14.07 -30.77
CA GLN A 49 7.00 12.89 -31.36
C GLN A 49 5.57 12.68 -30.84
N LEU A 50 5.35 12.86 -29.52
CA LEU A 50 4.01 12.73 -28.91
C LEU A 50 3.03 13.79 -29.41
N ALA A 51 3.50 15.00 -29.72
CA ALA A 51 2.67 16.06 -30.28
C ALA A 51 2.05 15.67 -31.64
N THR A 52 2.70 14.77 -32.40
CA THR A 52 2.18 14.24 -33.66
C THR A 52 1.04 13.23 -33.44
N VAL A 53 0.99 12.56 -32.29
CA VAL A 53 0.02 11.48 -31.97
C VAL A 53 -1.34 12.05 -31.51
N LYS A 54 -1.44 13.36 -31.20
CA LYS A 54 -2.67 14.03 -30.69
C LYS A 54 -3.35 13.27 -29.53
N ASN A 55 -2.56 12.71 -28.61
CA ASN A 55 -3.10 12.03 -27.44
C ASN A 55 -3.42 13.06 -26.34
N PRO A 56 -4.70 13.30 -26.00
CA PRO A 56 -5.09 14.31 -25.02
C PRO A 56 -4.59 14.02 -23.59
N TYR A 57 -4.17 12.78 -23.32
CA TYR A 57 -3.68 12.36 -21.98
C TYR A 57 -2.18 12.58 -21.78
N LEU A 58 -1.42 12.87 -22.85
CA LEU A 58 0.04 13.06 -22.80
C LEU A 58 0.46 14.53 -22.82
N THR A 59 -0.34 15.41 -22.21
CA THR A 59 0.03 16.81 -22.00
C THR A 59 1.05 16.93 -20.86
N LYS A 60 1.87 17.99 -20.87
CA LYS A 60 2.84 18.25 -19.77
C LYS A 60 2.19 18.31 -18.41
N GLU A 61 0.98 18.87 -18.33
CA GLU A 61 0.19 18.99 -17.10
C GLU A 61 -0.22 17.62 -16.57
N ASN A 62 -0.74 16.75 -17.44
CA ASN A 62 -1.14 15.39 -17.09
C ASN A 62 0.07 14.53 -16.70
N ILE A 63 1.21 14.67 -17.37
CA ILE A 63 2.46 14.01 -17.00
C ILE A 63 2.93 14.50 -15.62
N GLY A 64 2.90 15.80 -15.35
CA GLY A 64 3.25 16.38 -14.06
C GLY A 64 2.36 15.87 -12.94
N PHE A 65 1.05 15.81 -13.16
CA PHE A 65 0.11 15.22 -12.22
C PHE A 65 0.39 13.73 -11.98
N GLY A 66 0.64 12.95 -13.04
CA GLY A 66 0.99 11.53 -12.94
C GLY A 66 2.25 11.29 -12.12
N ILE A 67 3.29 12.12 -12.28
CA ILE A 67 4.51 12.07 -11.47
C ILE A 67 4.19 12.34 -10.00
N ALA A 68 3.40 13.37 -9.68
CA ALA A 68 3.02 13.70 -8.31
C ALA A 68 2.27 12.53 -7.65
N VAL A 69 1.34 11.91 -8.35
CA VAL A 69 0.59 10.73 -7.87
C VAL A 69 1.53 9.55 -7.61
N LEU A 70 2.44 9.24 -8.54
CA LEU A 70 3.39 8.15 -8.37
C LEU A 70 4.34 8.37 -7.18
N VAL A 71 4.77 9.62 -6.94
CA VAL A 71 5.58 9.97 -5.76
C VAL A 71 4.80 9.72 -4.47
N VAL A 72 3.53 10.14 -4.40
CA VAL A 72 2.69 9.90 -3.23
C VAL A 72 2.51 8.39 -2.99
N PHE A 73 2.21 7.61 -4.02
CA PHE A 73 2.08 6.15 -3.89
C PHE A 73 3.39 5.48 -3.49
N LEU A 74 4.53 5.96 -4.00
CA LEU A 74 5.85 5.48 -3.60
C LEU A 74 6.08 5.69 -2.09
N LEU A 75 5.78 6.88 -1.57
CA LEU A 75 5.88 7.18 -0.15
C LEU A 75 4.94 6.31 0.69
N ILE A 76 3.70 6.12 0.25
CA ILE A 76 2.74 5.21 0.90
C ILE A 76 3.31 3.79 0.97
N CYS A 77 3.85 3.25 -0.12
CA CYS A 77 4.43 1.91 -0.15
C CYS A 77 5.65 1.77 0.76
N ILE A 78 6.54 2.77 0.80
CA ILE A 78 7.71 2.78 1.69
C ILE A 78 7.26 2.77 3.14
N PHE A 79 6.36 3.67 3.53
CA PHE A 79 5.88 3.79 4.90
C PHE A 79 5.14 2.52 5.35
N SER A 80 4.25 1.99 4.50
CA SER A 80 3.56 0.71 4.75
C SER A 80 4.54 -0.45 4.92
N THR A 81 5.60 -0.51 4.12
CA THR A 81 6.64 -1.54 4.23
C THR A 81 7.31 -1.51 5.61
N ILE A 82 7.61 -0.30 6.13
CA ILE A 82 8.21 -0.12 7.45
C ILE A 82 7.23 -0.58 8.55
N LEU A 83 5.95 -0.20 8.46
CA LEU A 83 4.92 -0.60 9.43
C LEU A 83 4.76 -2.12 9.47
N TYR A 84 4.58 -2.76 8.31
CA TYR A 84 4.42 -4.22 8.27
C TYR A 84 5.68 -4.97 8.68
N HIS A 85 6.86 -4.41 8.45
CA HIS A 85 8.11 -4.97 8.96
C HIS A 85 8.11 -4.96 10.49
N LYS A 86 7.82 -3.82 11.13
CA LYS A 86 7.79 -3.70 12.59
C LYS A 86 6.73 -4.63 13.23
N ILE A 87 5.52 -4.67 12.67
CA ILE A 87 4.45 -5.57 13.13
C ILE A 87 4.90 -7.03 13.01
N GLY A 88 5.52 -7.40 11.89
CA GLY A 88 5.99 -8.75 11.63
C GLY A 88 7.14 -9.19 12.54
N GLU A 89 8.10 -8.30 12.87
CA GLU A 89 9.19 -8.59 13.79
C GLU A 89 8.70 -8.74 15.25
N SER A 90 7.78 -7.89 15.71
CA SER A 90 7.13 -8.07 17.01
C SER A 90 6.42 -9.43 17.10
N ALA A 91 5.66 -9.79 16.06
CA ALA A 91 4.97 -11.07 16.02
C ALA A 91 5.94 -12.26 15.92
N LYS A 92 7.09 -12.13 15.27
CA LYS A 92 8.15 -13.15 15.23
C LYS A 92 8.75 -13.38 16.62
N ALA A 93 8.91 -12.32 17.39
CA ALA A 93 9.39 -12.39 18.77
C ALA A 93 8.29 -12.84 19.78
N GLN A 94 7.08 -13.16 19.31
CA GLN A 94 5.90 -13.47 20.13
C GLN A 94 5.53 -12.34 21.11
N VAL A 95 5.92 -11.10 20.78
CA VAL A 95 5.57 -9.89 21.53
C VAL A 95 4.39 -9.22 20.82
N LEU A 96 3.38 -8.82 21.60
CA LEU A 96 2.23 -8.11 21.06
C LEU A 96 2.70 -6.81 20.38
N PRO A 97 2.42 -6.60 19.07
CA PRO A 97 2.79 -5.35 18.40
C PRO A 97 2.14 -4.14 19.08
N ASP A 98 2.78 -2.98 18.98
CA ASP A 98 2.16 -1.73 19.41
C ASP A 98 0.87 -1.49 18.59
N LYS A 99 -0.24 -1.27 19.29
CA LYS A 99 -1.56 -1.02 18.69
C LYS A 99 -1.56 0.15 17.73
N ASN A 100 -0.75 1.17 17.99
CA ASN A 100 -0.61 2.32 17.12
C ASN A 100 -0.05 1.95 15.73
N LEU A 101 0.85 0.95 15.63
CA LEU A 101 1.36 0.48 14.34
C LEU A 101 0.25 -0.08 13.46
N LEU A 102 -0.72 -0.79 14.06
CA LEU A 102 -1.89 -1.31 13.34
C LEU A 102 -2.82 -0.19 12.90
N HIS A 103 -3.08 0.79 13.78
CA HIS A 103 -3.90 1.94 13.42
C HIS A 103 -3.26 2.77 12.31
N TYR A 104 -1.95 2.98 12.36
CA TYR A 104 -1.22 3.65 11.26
C TYR A 104 -1.29 2.85 9.96
N ALA A 105 -1.14 1.53 10.01
CA ALA A 105 -1.24 0.69 8.82
C ALA A 105 -2.63 0.78 8.17
N ILE A 106 -3.70 0.78 8.97
CA ILE A 106 -5.08 0.96 8.51
C ILE A 106 -5.28 2.37 7.95
N GLY A 107 -4.79 3.40 8.64
CA GLY A 107 -4.90 4.80 8.22
C GLY A 107 -4.20 5.07 6.89
N VAL A 108 -2.97 4.56 6.73
CA VAL A 108 -2.21 4.68 5.48
C VAL A 108 -2.90 3.93 4.34
N PHE A 109 -3.45 2.76 4.61
CA PHE A 109 -4.24 2.02 3.63
C PHE A 109 -5.50 2.81 3.22
N ALA A 110 -6.27 3.34 4.17
CA ALA A 110 -7.44 4.17 3.88
C ALA A 110 -7.07 5.41 3.04
N PHE A 111 -5.95 6.07 3.37
CA PHE A 111 -5.43 7.17 2.59
C PHE A 111 -5.07 6.76 1.16
N SER A 112 -4.47 5.57 0.97
CA SER A 112 -4.16 5.06 -0.37
C SER A 112 -5.40 4.88 -1.23
N ILE A 113 -6.52 4.43 -0.66
CA ILE A 113 -7.80 4.30 -1.36
C ILE A 113 -8.31 5.67 -1.80
N VAL A 114 -8.27 6.66 -0.89
CA VAL A 114 -8.67 8.04 -1.24
C VAL A 114 -7.83 8.57 -2.40
N MET A 115 -6.51 8.40 -2.35
CA MET A 115 -5.61 8.82 -3.42
C MET A 115 -5.87 8.10 -4.74
N GLN A 116 -6.25 6.82 -4.69
CA GLN A 116 -6.62 6.06 -5.89
C GLN A 116 -7.92 6.61 -6.52
N VAL A 117 -8.94 6.93 -5.71
CA VAL A 117 -10.17 7.57 -6.18
C VAL A 117 -9.86 8.93 -6.81
N VAL A 118 -9.08 9.77 -6.13
CA VAL A 118 -8.68 11.09 -6.66
C VAL A 118 -7.96 10.93 -7.99
N ASN A 119 -7.02 9.98 -8.09
CA ASN A 119 -6.30 9.71 -9.33
C ASN A 119 -7.25 9.31 -10.47
N GLN A 120 -8.23 8.44 -10.22
CA GLN A 120 -9.20 8.05 -11.24
C GLN A 120 -10.10 9.22 -11.69
N LEU A 121 -10.57 10.02 -10.75
CA LEU A 121 -11.40 11.19 -11.07
C LEU A 121 -10.64 12.23 -11.90
N MET A 122 -9.36 12.47 -11.58
CA MET A 122 -8.55 13.48 -12.25
C MET A 122 -7.91 13.00 -13.55
N SER A 123 -7.74 11.68 -13.74
CA SER A 123 -7.18 11.12 -14.97
C SER A 123 -8.11 11.24 -16.19
N GLY A 124 -9.40 11.50 -15.98
CA GLY A 124 -10.39 11.55 -17.06
C GLY A 124 -10.69 10.21 -17.74
N LEU A 125 -10.08 9.10 -17.29
CA LEU A 125 -10.25 7.76 -17.87
C LEU A 125 -11.54 7.07 -17.42
N GLY A 126 -12.34 7.72 -16.55
CA GLY A 126 -13.53 7.13 -15.97
C GLY A 126 -13.21 6.28 -14.74
N PHE A 127 -14.29 5.84 -14.06
CA PHE A 127 -14.18 5.04 -12.85
C PHE A 127 -14.07 3.55 -13.20
N ASP A 128 -12.92 2.93 -12.89
CA ASP A 128 -12.68 1.51 -13.08
C ASP A 128 -12.79 0.76 -11.76
N ILE A 129 -13.89 0.02 -11.57
CA ILE A 129 -14.14 -0.77 -10.37
C ILE A 129 -13.14 -1.93 -10.20
N THR A 130 -12.55 -2.43 -11.31
CA THR A 130 -11.60 -3.54 -11.25
C THR A 130 -10.31 -3.17 -10.54
N ALA A 131 -9.95 -1.88 -10.54
CA ALA A 131 -8.82 -1.34 -9.81
C ALA A 131 -8.95 -1.51 -8.29
N TYR A 132 -10.15 -1.79 -7.76
CA TYR A 132 -10.40 -1.96 -6.32
C TYR A 132 -10.40 -3.41 -5.85
N ILE A 133 -10.24 -4.39 -6.73
CA ILE A 133 -10.20 -5.81 -6.35
C ILE A 133 -9.04 -6.07 -5.38
N PHE A 134 -7.83 -5.64 -5.73
CA PHE A 134 -6.66 -5.83 -4.86
C PHE A 134 -6.77 -5.04 -3.54
N PRO A 135 -7.14 -3.76 -3.53
CA PRO A 135 -7.47 -3.04 -2.30
C PRO A 135 -8.48 -3.77 -1.41
N ALA A 136 -9.53 -4.38 -1.97
CA ALA A 136 -10.51 -5.16 -1.20
C ALA A 136 -9.86 -6.38 -0.52
N ILE A 137 -8.95 -7.08 -1.21
CA ILE A 137 -8.19 -8.19 -0.62
C ILE A 137 -7.31 -7.69 0.54
N VAL A 138 -6.60 -6.57 0.34
CA VAL A 138 -5.75 -5.98 1.38
C VAL A 138 -6.59 -5.54 2.58
N ALA A 139 -7.76 -4.94 2.36
CA ALA A 139 -8.70 -4.59 3.43
C ALA A 139 -9.11 -5.84 4.25
N GLY A 140 -9.44 -6.93 3.58
CA GLY A 140 -9.78 -8.21 4.23
C GLY A 140 -8.62 -8.76 5.07
N LEU A 141 -7.39 -8.70 4.55
CA LEU A 141 -6.19 -9.14 5.28
C LEU A 141 -5.91 -8.25 6.50
N LEU A 142 -6.06 -6.93 6.38
CA LEU A 142 -5.89 -6.00 7.50
C LEU A 142 -6.97 -6.21 8.58
N ALA A 143 -8.22 -6.41 8.18
CA ALA A 143 -9.30 -6.73 9.10
C ALA A 143 -9.01 -8.05 9.84
N TRP A 144 -8.53 -9.08 9.14
CA TRP A 144 -8.15 -10.34 9.76
C TRP A 144 -7.00 -10.18 10.75
N VAL A 145 -5.95 -9.43 10.40
CA VAL A 145 -4.85 -9.10 11.33
C VAL A 145 -5.39 -8.38 12.55
N TYR A 146 -6.26 -7.39 12.37
CA TYR A 146 -6.81 -6.61 13.47
C TYR A 146 -7.64 -7.46 14.45
N VAL A 147 -8.53 -8.31 13.93
CA VAL A 147 -9.32 -9.24 14.75
C VAL A 147 -8.42 -10.25 15.47
N THR A 148 -7.39 -10.76 14.79
CA THR A 148 -6.42 -11.69 15.39
C THR A 148 -5.62 -11.00 16.49
N TYR A 149 -5.22 -9.75 16.28
CA TYR A 149 -4.54 -8.94 17.27
C TYR A 149 -5.40 -8.75 18.54
N GLN A 150 -6.69 -8.42 18.38
CA GLN A 150 -7.60 -8.27 19.52
C GLN A 150 -7.73 -9.55 20.33
N LYS A 151 -7.82 -10.70 19.67
CA LYS A 151 -7.85 -12.00 20.36
C LYS A 151 -6.53 -12.28 21.10
N TRP A 152 -5.41 -11.91 20.50
CA TRP A 152 -4.09 -12.03 21.12
C TRP A 152 -3.98 -11.12 22.36
N GLU A 153 -4.38 -9.85 22.24
CA GLU A 153 -4.40 -8.88 23.34
C GLU A 153 -5.23 -9.39 24.54
N GLN A 154 -6.43 -9.94 24.26
CA GLN A 154 -7.29 -10.56 25.28
C GLN A 154 -6.64 -11.78 25.94
N GLU A 155 -5.93 -12.62 25.19
CA GLU A 155 -5.26 -13.79 25.74
C GLU A 155 -4.06 -13.43 26.62
N VAL A 156 -3.30 -12.39 26.26
CA VAL A 156 -2.20 -11.86 27.07
C VAL A 156 -2.72 -11.18 28.33
N ALA A 157 -3.88 -10.54 28.29
CA ALA A 157 -4.50 -9.88 29.43
C ALA A 157 -5.04 -10.87 30.52
N LYS A 158 -5.14 -12.17 30.21
CA LYS A 158 -5.55 -13.22 31.17
C LYS A 158 -4.40 -13.64 32.13
N LYS A 159 -3.38 -12.78 32.27
CA LYS A 159 -2.39 -12.93 33.33
C LYS A 159 -3.01 -12.51 34.63
#